data_5e8156571da7b6fb727d98a0b00f2698
#
_entry.id   5e8156571da7b6fb727d98a0b00f2698
#
_cell.length_a   1.000
_cell.length_b   1.000
_cell.length_c   1.000
_cell.angle_alpha   90.00
_cell.angle_beta   90.00
_cell.angle_gamma   90.00
#
_symmetry.space_group_name_H-M   'P 1'
#
loop_
_entity.id
_entity.type
_entity.pdbx_description
1 polymer ?
#
loop_
_entity_poly.entity_id
_entity_poly.type
_entity_poly.pdbx_seq_one_letter_code
_entity_poly.pdbx_strand_id
1 'polypeptide(L)'
;MQSGENCVVIPGLHPGYFFRAACMSHLPQVKIPATYMRGGTSKGVFFRLQDLPERCQVPGEARDRLFMRVIGSPDPYSAQIDGMGGATSSTSKCVILSKSSQPDHDVDYLYGQVSIDKAFVDWSGNCGNLSTAAGAFAIHAGLVDPARIPENGT
;
A
#
# COMPACT_ATOMS: atom_id res chain seq x y z
N MET A 1 -15.35 -39.28 0.64
CA MET A 1 -15.62 -38.06 -0.15
C MET A 1 -14.42 -37.84 -1.06
N GLN A 2 -14.57 -38.17 -2.35
CA GLN A 2 -13.49 -38.04 -3.33
C GLN A 2 -13.49 -36.58 -3.83
N SER A 3 -12.36 -35.90 -3.65
CA SER A 3 -12.11 -34.58 -4.25
C SER A 3 -11.86 -34.76 -5.76
N GLY A 4 -12.82 -34.33 -6.59
CA GLY A 4 -12.70 -34.36 -8.04
C GLY A 4 -11.58 -33.42 -8.50
N GLU A 5 -10.55 -33.98 -9.09
CA GLU A 5 -9.50 -33.27 -9.80
C GLU A 5 -10.09 -32.75 -11.14
N ASN A 6 -10.29 -31.45 -11.24
CA ASN A 6 -10.63 -30.83 -12.52
C ASN A 6 -9.37 -30.74 -13.39
N CYS A 7 -9.23 -31.67 -14.31
CA CYS A 7 -8.22 -31.65 -15.36
C CYS A 7 -8.72 -30.80 -16.53
N VAL A 8 -8.09 -29.65 -16.81
CA VAL A 8 -8.39 -28.83 -17.98
C VAL A 8 -7.61 -29.38 -19.17
N VAL A 9 -8.32 -29.96 -20.15
CA VAL A 9 -7.74 -30.41 -21.42
C VAL A 9 -7.80 -29.24 -22.41
N ILE A 10 -6.65 -28.79 -22.89
CA ILE A 10 -6.57 -27.80 -23.97
C ILE A 10 -6.50 -28.53 -25.30
N PRO A 11 -7.51 -28.38 -26.20
CA PRO A 11 -7.49 -29.03 -27.53
C PRO A 11 -6.37 -28.43 -28.39
N GLY A 12 -5.52 -29.28 -28.97
CA GLY A 12 -4.52 -28.89 -29.96
C GLY A 12 -3.04 -29.01 -29.53
N LEU A 13 -2.75 -29.51 -28.35
CA LEU A 13 -1.37 -29.80 -27.91
C LEU A 13 -1.01 -31.28 -28.22
N HIS A 14 0.21 -31.47 -28.77
CA HIS A 14 0.78 -32.76 -29.10
C HIS A 14 0.80 -33.74 -27.92
N PRO A 15 0.54 -35.07 -28.11
CA PRO A 15 0.35 -36.01 -26.99
C PRO A 15 1.59 -36.32 -26.11
N GLY A 16 2.54 -35.48 -26.07
CA GLY A 16 3.77 -35.62 -25.22
C GLY A 16 3.95 -34.61 -24.12
N TYR A 17 3.10 -33.60 -24.00
CA TYR A 17 3.20 -32.59 -22.96
C TYR A 17 2.07 -32.71 -21.94
N PHE A 18 2.25 -33.61 -20.98
CA PHE A 18 1.42 -33.55 -19.79
C PHE A 18 1.91 -32.41 -18.90
N PHE A 19 1.30 -31.23 -19.02
CA PHE A 19 1.36 -30.26 -17.94
C PHE A 19 0.53 -30.81 -16.79
N ARG A 20 1.18 -31.44 -15.84
CA ARG A 20 0.61 -31.61 -14.53
C ARG A 20 0.48 -30.19 -13.97
N ALA A 21 -0.71 -29.58 -14.07
CA ALA A 21 -1.03 -28.42 -13.30
C ALA A 21 -0.92 -28.83 -11.82
N ALA A 22 0.29 -28.72 -11.26
CA ALA A 22 0.42 -28.68 -9.82
C ALA A 22 -0.53 -27.57 -9.41
N CYS A 23 -1.58 -27.89 -8.66
CA CYS A 23 -2.42 -26.90 -8.01
C CYS A 23 -1.49 -26.15 -7.06
N MET A 24 -0.78 -25.17 -7.61
CA MET A 24 -0.06 -24.20 -6.82
C MET A 24 -1.16 -23.46 -6.07
N SER A 25 -1.39 -23.81 -4.83
CA SER A 25 -2.20 -23.02 -3.93
C SER A 25 -1.52 -21.67 -3.80
N HIS A 26 -1.76 -20.78 -4.77
CA HIS A 26 -1.36 -19.41 -4.62
C HIS A 26 -2.11 -18.88 -3.41
N LEU A 27 -1.35 -18.33 -2.46
CA LEU A 27 -1.96 -17.58 -1.38
C LEU A 27 -2.92 -16.55 -2.01
N PRO A 28 -4.15 -16.45 -1.51
CA PRO A 28 -5.11 -15.51 -2.05
C PRO A 28 -4.52 -14.11 -2.04
N GLN A 29 -4.75 -13.34 -3.11
CA GLN A 29 -4.32 -11.96 -3.19
C GLN A 29 -4.95 -11.17 -2.05
N VAL A 30 -4.13 -10.44 -1.32
CA VAL A 30 -4.62 -9.51 -0.29
C VAL A 30 -4.93 -8.18 -0.95
N LYS A 31 -6.21 -7.78 -0.91
CA LYS A 31 -6.65 -6.46 -1.39
C LYS A 31 -6.60 -5.49 -0.23
N ILE A 32 -5.88 -4.37 -0.39
CA ILE A 32 -5.74 -3.32 0.61
C ILE A 32 -6.24 -2.02 -0.01
N PRO A 33 -7.29 -1.40 0.53
CA PRO A 33 -7.74 -0.08 0.10
C PRO A 33 -6.62 0.94 0.25
N ALA A 34 -6.36 1.70 -0.81
CA ALA A 34 -5.33 2.72 -0.83
C ALA A 34 -5.69 3.84 -1.80
N THR A 35 -5.16 5.03 -1.57
CA THR A 35 -5.33 6.17 -2.46
C THR A 35 -3.96 6.71 -2.86
N TYR A 36 -3.71 6.81 -4.15
CA TYR A 36 -2.49 7.44 -4.65
C TYR A 36 -2.74 8.94 -4.82
N MET A 37 -2.02 9.74 -4.06
CA MET A 37 -2.26 11.19 -3.99
C MET A 37 -0.99 12.00 -4.24
N ARG A 38 -1.23 13.22 -4.73
CA ARG A 38 -0.22 14.27 -4.76
C ARG A 38 -0.44 15.22 -3.58
N GLY A 39 0.66 15.58 -2.89
CA GLY A 39 0.72 16.69 -1.95
C GLY A 39 1.93 17.56 -2.28
N GLY A 40 1.74 18.84 -2.59
CA GLY A 40 2.80 19.69 -3.09
C GLY A 40 3.52 19.08 -4.29
N THR A 41 4.84 18.94 -4.23
CA THR A 41 5.66 18.33 -5.29
C THR A 41 5.83 16.82 -5.13
N SER A 42 5.35 16.22 -4.06
CA SER A 42 5.47 14.78 -3.79
C SER A 42 4.21 14.01 -4.17
N LYS A 43 4.39 12.72 -4.44
CA LYS A 43 3.31 11.74 -4.58
C LYS A 43 3.56 10.59 -3.61
N GLY A 44 2.48 10.00 -3.10
CA GLY A 44 2.57 8.87 -2.19
C GLY A 44 1.29 8.06 -2.17
N VAL A 45 1.40 6.86 -1.62
CA VAL A 45 0.27 5.95 -1.41
C VAL A 45 -0.22 6.12 0.01
N PHE A 46 -1.49 6.46 0.17
CA PHE A 46 -2.14 6.72 1.45
C PHE A 46 -3.00 5.53 1.86
N PHE A 47 -2.90 5.16 3.13
CA PHE A 47 -3.64 4.04 3.74
C PHE A 47 -4.29 4.48 5.04
N ARG A 48 -5.44 3.90 5.35
CA ARG A 48 -5.92 3.88 6.74
C ARG A 48 -5.22 2.75 7.48
N LEU A 49 -4.78 3.00 8.70
CA LEU A 49 -4.11 1.98 9.52
C LEU A 49 -4.97 0.71 9.66
N GLN A 50 -6.27 0.87 9.88
CA GLN A 50 -7.21 -0.23 10.08
C GLN A 50 -7.45 -1.11 8.85
N ASP A 51 -7.14 -0.62 7.64
CA ASP A 51 -7.28 -1.38 6.39
C ASP A 51 -6.05 -2.23 6.09
N LEU A 52 -4.96 -2.01 6.79
CA LEU A 52 -3.76 -2.83 6.66
C LEU A 52 -4.00 -4.21 7.28
N PRO A 53 -3.38 -5.28 6.74
CA PRO A 53 -3.36 -6.57 7.41
C PRO A 53 -2.89 -6.41 8.86
N GLU A 54 -3.50 -7.14 9.80
CA GLU A 54 -3.27 -6.98 11.24
C GLU A 54 -1.78 -6.94 11.61
N ARG A 55 -0.99 -7.85 11.04
CA ARG A 55 0.47 -7.91 11.23
C ARG A 55 1.23 -6.68 10.74
N CYS A 56 0.61 -5.86 9.89
CA CYS A 56 1.20 -4.63 9.33
C CYS A 56 0.70 -3.36 10.04
N GLN A 57 -0.29 -3.49 10.95
CA GLN A 57 -0.80 -2.35 11.73
C GLN A 57 0.17 -1.93 12.84
N VAL A 58 1.06 -2.83 13.26
CA VAL A 58 2.12 -2.54 14.22
C VAL A 58 3.45 -2.27 13.52
N PRO A 59 4.34 -1.43 14.09
CA PRO A 59 5.69 -1.25 13.56
C PRO A 59 6.46 -2.56 13.48
N GLY A 60 7.26 -2.73 12.42
CA GLY A 60 8.13 -3.90 12.27
C GLY A 60 8.25 -4.36 10.84
N GLU A 61 8.97 -5.45 10.65
CA GLU A 61 9.36 -6.01 9.35
C GLU A 61 8.16 -6.30 8.42
N ALA A 62 7.03 -6.76 8.97
CA ALA A 62 5.84 -7.06 8.16
C ALA A 62 5.27 -5.79 7.50
N ARG A 63 5.26 -4.67 8.23
CA ARG A 63 4.87 -3.36 7.70
C ARG A 63 5.85 -2.89 6.63
N ASP A 64 7.15 -2.96 6.91
CA ASP A 64 8.19 -2.50 5.98
C ASP A 64 8.15 -3.29 4.67
N ARG A 65 8.02 -4.60 4.73
CA ARG A 65 7.89 -5.47 3.56
C ARG A 65 6.65 -5.14 2.72
N LEU A 66 5.52 -4.83 3.37
CA LEU A 66 4.31 -4.42 2.67
C LEU A 66 4.56 -3.14 1.87
N PHE A 67 5.13 -2.11 2.50
CA PHE A 67 5.33 -0.83 1.83
C PHE A 67 6.43 -0.86 0.79
N MET A 68 7.49 -1.62 1.01
CA MET A 68 8.47 -1.90 -0.03
C MET A 68 7.80 -2.56 -1.25
N ARG A 69 6.95 -3.55 -1.04
CA ARG A 69 6.22 -4.21 -2.13
C ARG A 69 5.27 -3.26 -2.86
N VAL A 70 4.56 -2.40 -2.13
CA VAL A 70 3.65 -1.39 -2.72
C VAL A 70 4.42 -0.41 -3.62
N ILE A 71 5.59 0.03 -3.19
CA ILE A 71 6.39 1.00 -3.93
C ILE A 71 7.22 0.34 -5.05
N GLY A 72 7.49 -0.97 -4.97
CA GLY A 72 8.34 -1.69 -5.91
C GLY A 72 9.81 -1.62 -5.53
N SER A 73 10.10 -1.74 -4.22
CA SER A 73 11.45 -1.67 -3.66
C SER A 73 11.80 -2.94 -2.87
N PRO A 74 13.08 -3.29 -2.70
CA PRO A 74 14.22 -2.67 -3.40
C PRO A 74 14.25 -3.03 -4.88
N ASP A 75 14.65 -2.09 -5.71
CA ASP A 75 14.83 -2.33 -7.13
C ASP A 75 16.29 -2.04 -7.54
N PRO A 76 17.07 -3.06 -7.95
CA PRO A 76 18.46 -2.88 -8.32
C PRO A 76 18.66 -2.01 -9.56
N TYR A 77 17.61 -1.85 -10.37
CA TYR A 77 17.63 -0.98 -11.55
C TYR A 77 17.13 0.43 -11.25
N SER A 78 16.76 0.72 -10.01
CA SER A 78 16.24 2.01 -9.54
C SER A 78 15.05 2.54 -10.36
N ALA A 79 14.22 1.65 -10.89
CA ALA A 79 13.09 1.98 -11.76
C ALA A 79 11.73 1.82 -11.09
N GLN A 80 11.63 0.99 -10.03
CA GLN A 80 10.40 0.70 -9.27
C GLN A 80 9.20 0.27 -10.16
N ILE A 81 9.49 -0.41 -11.28
CA ILE A 81 8.48 -0.79 -12.29
C ILE A 81 7.39 -1.71 -11.70
N ASP A 82 7.75 -2.55 -10.74
CA ASP A 82 6.85 -3.53 -10.14
C ASP A 82 5.92 -2.95 -9.06
N GLY A 83 5.95 -1.65 -8.84
CA GLY A 83 5.18 -0.99 -7.80
C GLY A 83 4.65 0.38 -8.19
N MET A 84 4.18 1.13 -7.19
CA MET A 84 3.59 2.46 -7.37
C MET A 84 4.61 3.59 -7.21
N GLY A 85 5.87 3.29 -6.97
CA GLY A 85 6.94 4.26 -6.92
C GLY A 85 7.26 4.84 -8.29
N GLY A 86 7.99 5.96 -8.30
CA GLY A 86 8.41 6.63 -9.54
C GLY A 86 9.91 6.89 -9.57
N ALA A 87 10.69 6.02 -8.94
CA ALA A 87 12.16 6.02 -8.95
C ALA A 87 12.81 7.32 -8.48
N THR A 88 12.11 8.13 -7.69
CA THR A 88 12.65 9.33 -7.07
C THR A 88 12.24 9.41 -5.59
N SER A 89 12.98 10.18 -4.80
CA SER A 89 12.62 10.40 -3.38
C SER A 89 11.27 11.09 -3.21
N SER A 90 10.84 11.88 -4.20
CA SER A 90 9.55 12.58 -4.17
C SER A 90 8.35 11.68 -4.50
N THR A 91 8.59 10.47 -5.00
CA THR A 91 7.54 9.53 -5.44
C THR A 91 7.62 8.15 -4.77
N SER A 92 8.64 7.90 -3.93
CA SER A 92 8.83 6.63 -3.20
C SER A 92 8.36 6.76 -1.74
N LYS A 93 7.07 7.07 -1.57
CA LYS A 93 6.51 7.48 -0.28
C LYS A 93 5.21 6.77 0.03
N CYS A 94 5.05 6.42 1.31
CA CYS A 94 3.80 5.92 1.86
C CYS A 94 3.36 6.77 3.05
N VAL A 95 2.06 6.84 3.25
CA VAL A 95 1.45 7.53 4.39
C VAL A 95 0.41 6.62 5.01
N ILE A 96 0.42 6.53 6.32
CA ILE A 96 -0.63 5.87 7.09
C ILE A 96 -1.35 6.92 7.92
N LEU A 97 -2.67 6.97 7.83
CA LEU A 97 -3.51 7.75 8.72
C LEU A 97 -4.34 6.85 9.61
N SER A 98 -4.50 7.26 10.85
CA SER A 98 -5.44 6.67 11.80
C SER A 98 -6.20 7.76 12.53
N LYS A 99 -7.33 7.39 13.12
CA LYS A 99 -8.03 8.31 14.02
C LYS A 99 -7.13 8.57 15.23
N SER A 100 -6.97 9.85 15.60
CA SER A 100 -6.14 10.18 16.75
C SER A 100 -6.79 9.77 18.07
N SER A 101 -5.95 9.37 19.01
CA SER A 101 -6.33 9.18 20.41
C SER A 101 -6.24 10.48 21.23
N GLN A 102 -5.66 11.54 20.67
CA GLN A 102 -5.53 12.82 21.32
C GLN A 102 -6.80 13.65 21.13
N PRO A 103 -7.34 14.31 22.17
CA PRO A 103 -8.63 15.00 22.11
C PRO A 103 -8.67 16.18 21.14
N ASP A 104 -7.52 16.81 20.89
CA ASP A 104 -7.38 18.01 20.06
C ASP A 104 -6.93 17.73 18.63
N HIS A 105 -6.83 16.43 18.25
CA HIS A 105 -6.39 16.01 16.94
C HIS A 105 -7.42 15.07 16.31
N ASP A 106 -7.68 15.24 15.01
CA ASP A 106 -8.57 14.35 14.27
C ASP A 106 -7.88 13.07 13.84
N VAL A 107 -6.63 13.19 13.37
CA VAL A 107 -5.87 12.08 12.81
C VAL A 107 -4.42 12.08 13.25
N ASP A 108 -3.87 10.88 13.38
CA ASP A 108 -2.44 10.66 13.46
C ASP A 108 -1.90 10.41 12.06
N TYR A 109 -0.79 11.07 11.73
CA TYR A 109 -0.13 10.99 10.44
C TYR A 109 1.23 10.33 10.59
N LEU A 110 1.44 9.19 9.93
CA LEU A 110 2.71 8.48 9.90
C LEU A 110 3.24 8.45 8.47
N TYR A 111 4.42 9.02 8.28
CA TYR A 111 5.10 9.09 7.01
C TYR A 111 6.20 8.04 6.90
N GLY A 112 6.30 7.35 5.74
CA GLY A 112 7.37 6.43 5.43
C GLY A 112 8.06 6.78 4.10
N GLN A 113 9.37 7.01 4.15
CA GLN A 113 10.22 7.13 2.97
C GLN A 113 10.77 5.75 2.62
N VAL A 114 10.35 5.22 1.48
CA VAL A 114 10.83 3.92 1.00
C VAL A 114 12.10 4.11 0.19
N SER A 115 13.19 3.41 0.55
CA SER A 115 14.42 3.42 -0.24
C SER A 115 14.17 2.78 -1.61
N ILE A 116 14.79 3.30 -2.67
CA ILE A 116 14.61 2.81 -4.03
C ILE A 116 15.35 1.49 -4.23
N ASP A 117 16.60 1.43 -3.80
CA ASP A 117 17.57 0.37 -4.06
C ASP A 117 17.86 -0.54 -2.85
N LYS A 118 17.43 -0.12 -1.65
CA LYS A 118 17.70 -0.86 -0.41
C LYS A 118 16.40 -1.37 0.22
N ALA A 119 16.49 -2.49 0.91
CA ALA A 119 15.38 -3.05 1.68
C ALA A 119 15.18 -2.27 3.00
N PHE A 120 14.71 -1.03 2.89
CA PHE A 120 14.60 -0.12 4.01
C PHE A 120 13.45 0.88 3.84
N VAL A 121 12.72 1.14 4.92
CA VAL A 121 11.73 2.22 5.03
C VAL A 121 12.12 3.10 6.20
N ASP A 122 12.31 4.39 5.94
CA ASP A 122 12.58 5.38 6.98
C ASP A 122 11.27 5.98 7.50
N TRP A 123 10.97 5.70 8.76
CA TRP A 123 9.80 6.22 9.48
C TRP A 123 10.12 7.40 10.38
N SER A 124 11.40 7.80 10.47
CA SER A 124 11.84 8.87 11.38
C SER A 124 11.57 10.27 10.82
N GLY A 125 11.35 10.37 9.51
CA GLY A 125 11.18 11.62 8.81
C GLY A 125 9.74 12.13 8.80
N ASN A 126 9.59 13.31 8.20
CA ASN A 126 8.28 13.90 7.88
C ASN A 126 8.31 14.46 6.45
N CYS A 127 7.16 14.56 5.81
CA CYS A 127 7.02 15.12 4.48
C CYS A 127 5.96 16.23 4.47
N GLY A 128 6.40 17.49 4.55
CA GLY A 128 5.51 18.64 4.48
C GLY A 128 4.67 18.70 3.21
N ASN A 129 5.20 18.21 2.09
CA ASN A 129 4.42 18.11 0.84
C ASN A 129 3.24 17.15 0.97
N LEU A 130 3.45 15.93 1.50
CA LEU A 130 2.35 14.96 1.65
C LEU A 130 1.41 15.29 2.80
N SER A 131 1.87 16.02 3.83
CA SER A 131 0.98 16.47 4.91
C SER A 131 -0.13 17.38 4.40
N THR A 132 0.08 18.13 3.30
CA THR A 132 -0.97 18.94 2.67
C THR A 132 -2.12 18.08 2.07
N ALA A 133 -1.86 16.83 1.73
CA ALA A 133 -2.87 15.90 1.23
C ALA A 133 -3.57 15.13 2.36
N ALA A 134 -3.03 15.15 3.59
CA ALA A 134 -3.52 14.35 4.70
C ALA A 134 -4.96 14.72 5.08
N GLY A 135 -5.31 16.01 5.12
CA GLY A 135 -6.66 16.47 5.42
C GLY A 135 -7.69 15.96 4.40
N ALA A 136 -7.39 16.12 3.10
CA ALA A 136 -8.27 15.64 2.04
C ALA A 136 -8.47 14.12 2.10
N PHE A 137 -7.38 13.37 2.35
CA PHE A 137 -7.49 11.92 2.53
C PHE A 137 -8.30 11.56 3.78
N ALA A 138 -8.09 12.23 4.91
CA ALA A 138 -8.78 11.96 6.16
C ALA A 138 -10.30 12.15 6.02
N ILE A 139 -10.73 13.20 5.31
CA ILE A 139 -12.14 13.45 4.99
C ILE A 139 -12.69 12.33 4.09
N HIS A 140 -12.02 12.05 2.98
CA HIS A 140 -12.41 11.01 2.03
C HIS A 140 -12.48 9.62 2.68
N ALA A 141 -11.56 9.33 3.57
CA ALA A 141 -11.46 8.05 4.28
C ALA A 141 -12.40 7.93 5.49
N GLY A 142 -13.19 8.97 5.79
CA GLY A 142 -14.13 8.99 6.93
C GLY A 142 -13.43 9.00 8.30
N LEU A 143 -12.22 9.53 8.38
CA LEU A 143 -11.48 9.66 9.64
C LEU A 143 -11.85 10.93 10.41
N VAL A 144 -12.39 11.94 9.73
CA VAL A 144 -12.87 13.20 10.30
C VAL A 144 -14.39 13.18 10.36
N ASP A 145 -14.97 13.69 11.45
CA ASP A 145 -16.41 13.85 11.58
C ASP A 145 -16.91 14.90 10.56
N PRO A 146 -17.85 14.56 9.67
CA PRO A 146 -18.42 15.51 8.71
C PRO A 146 -18.99 16.78 9.34
N ALA A 147 -19.51 16.70 10.59
CA ALA A 147 -20.02 17.86 11.33
C ALA A 147 -18.93 18.90 11.66
N ARG A 148 -17.67 18.52 11.62
CA ARG A 148 -16.51 19.41 11.86
C ARG A 148 -15.99 20.07 10.60
N ILE A 149 -16.51 19.72 9.42
CA ILE A 149 -16.10 20.30 8.15
C ILE A 149 -17.01 21.49 7.87
N PRO A 150 -16.48 22.72 7.78
CA PRO A 150 -17.28 23.89 7.43
C PRO A 150 -17.96 23.73 6.08
N GLU A 151 -19.22 24.20 5.93
CA GLU A 151 -19.98 24.08 4.67
C GLU A 151 -19.28 24.76 3.48
N ASN A 152 -18.48 25.75 3.74
CA ASN A 152 -17.71 26.51 2.72
C ASN A 152 -16.27 26.01 2.54
N GLY A 153 -15.87 24.94 3.21
CA GLY A 153 -14.56 24.30 3.02
C GLY A 153 -13.36 25.14 3.47
N THR A 154 -13.57 26.14 4.32
CA THR A 154 -12.50 27.00 4.87
C THR A 154 -12.42 26.91 6.39
#